data_0f31e4dfe7bd738addc4e89b61743bbc
#
_entry.id   0f31e4dfe7bd738addc4e89b61743bbc
#
_cell.length_a   1.000
_cell.length_b   1.000
_cell.length_c   1.000
_cell.angle_alpha   90.00
_cell.angle_beta   90.00
_cell.angle_gamma   90.00
#
_symmetry.space_group_name_H-M   'P 1'
#
loop_
_entity.id
_entity.type
_entity.pdbx_description
1 polymer ?
#
loop_
_entity_poly.entity_id
_entity_poly.type
_entity_poly.pdbx_seq_one_letter_code
_entity_poly.pdbx_strand_id
1 'polypeptide(L)'
;MKLIIEENEQKMSESAMHILLGAMMQDKRVNISLTAGRSPINLYKMMVPYVKDQEKFKDIQYYLFDEAPYQDKPHGPNWEEMQELFFKDANIPDERIHTTTMENWETYDQEIRDAGGIDVMLIGLGWDGHFCSNCPRCTPMDSYTYPMDRKTKNAANPTYPARDHLPITLSMGPKSLMRVKHLVMIVTGKEKAQILKQVLDSPISDELPATVLKLHPNFTVICDKDAASLLLSLIHI
;
A
#
# COMPACT_ATOMS: atom_id res chain seq x y z
N MET A 1 7.45 -4.14 -15.32
CA MET A 1 6.54 -3.08 -14.83
C MET A 1 5.55 -2.70 -15.91
N LYS A 2 4.27 -2.51 -15.57
CA LYS A 2 3.21 -2.01 -16.45
C LYS A 2 2.77 -0.63 -15.95
N LEU A 3 2.62 0.35 -16.85
CA LEU A 3 2.06 1.67 -16.58
C LEU A 3 0.69 1.79 -17.24
N ILE A 4 -0.33 2.19 -16.47
CA ILE A 4 -1.68 2.49 -16.95
C ILE A 4 -1.96 3.95 -16.60
N ILE A 5 -2.29 4.75 -17.62
CA ILE A 5 -2.64 6.16 -17.44
C ILE A 5 -4.13 6.31 -17.74
N GLU A 6 -4.87 6.66 -16.73
CA GLU A 6 -6.32 6.84 -16.78
C GLU A 6 -6.68 8.33 -16.91
N GLU A 7 -7.87 8.59 -17.36
CA GLU A 7 -8.33 9.96 -17.65
C GLU A 7 -8.34 10.86 -16.41
N ASN A 8 -8.75 10.30 -15.28
CA ASN A 8 -8.90 11.00 -14.00
C ASN A 8 -8.84 10.01 -12.84
N GLU A 9 -8.86 10.53 -11.59
CA GLU A 9 -8.85 9.74 -10.35
C GLU A 9 -9.98 8.70 -10.31
N GLN A 10 -11.19 9.03 -10.79
CA GLN A 10 -12.30 8.06 -10.82
C GLN A 10 -11.96 6.84 -11.67
N LYS A 11 -11.44 7.04 -12.87
CA LYS A 11 -11.05 5.95 -13.78
C LYS A 11 -9.83 5.18 -13.25
N MET A 12 -8.87 5.85 -12.64
CA MET A 12 -7.74 5.22 -11.94
C MET A 12 -8.25 4.28 -10.84
N SER A 13 -9.19 4.75 -10.04
CA SER A 13 -9.82 3.97 -8.98
C SER A 13 -10.61 2.77 -9.51
N GLU A 14 -11.38 2.94 -10.61
CA GLU A 14 -12.09 1.86 -11.30
C GLU A 14 -11.13 0.76 -11.80
N SER A 15 -10.03 1.15 -12.44
CA SER A 15 -9.02 0.21 -12.94
C SER A 15 -8.35 -0.57 -11.80
N ALA A 16 -8.00 0.10 -10.71
CA ALA A 16 -7.43 -0.56 -9.53
C ALA A 16 -8.46 -1.50 -8.87
N MET A 17 -9.72 -1.07 -8.73
CA MET A 17 -10.81 -1.90 -8.21
C MET A 17 -10.99 -3.19 -9.03
N HIS A 18 -10.98 -3.09 -10.35
CA HIS A 18 -11.12 -4.27 -11.21
C HIS A 18 -9.99 -5.28 -11.03
N ILE A 19 -8.75 -4.81 -10.79
CA ILE A 19 -7.63 -5.70 -10.48
C ILE A 19 -7.86 -6.41 -9.15
N LEU A 20 -8.25 -5.68 -8.11
CA LEU A 20 -8.52 -6.25 -6.79
C LEU A 20 -9.68 -7.25 -6.83
N LEU A 21 -10.83 -6.86 -7.40
CA LEU A 21 -11.99 -7.74 -7.54
C LEU A 21 -11.67 -8.97 -8.39
N GLY A 22 -10.90 -8.80 -9.47
CA GLY A 22 -10.45 -9.92 -10.30
C GLY A 22 -9.60 -10.93 -9.52
N ALA A 23 -8.72 -10.46 -8.63
CA ALA A 23 -7.96 -11.34 -7.74
C ALA A 23 -8.86 -12.04 -6.71
N MET A 24 -9.86 -11.33 -6.16
CA MET A 24 -10.82 -11.88 -5.20
C MET A 24 -11.74 -12.97 -5.78
N MET A 25 -11.93 -12.98 -7.10
CA MET A 25 -12.79 -13.95 -7.80
C MET A 25 -12.15 -15.33 -8.00
N GLN A 26 -10.89 -15.52 -7.57
CA GLN A 26 -10.23 -16.82 -7.69
C GLN A 26 -10.89 -17.85 -6.77
N ASP A 27 -10.99 -19.10 -7.26
CA ASP A 27 -11.55 -20.22 -6.50
C ASP A 27 -10.50 -20.83 -5.53
N LYS A 28 -10.05 -20.01 -4.59
CA LYS A 28 -9.09 -20.37 -3.53
C LYS A 28 -9.13 -19.31 -2.45
N ARG A 29 -8.49 -19.57 -1.28
CA ARG A 29 -8.15 -18.51 -0.33
C ARG A 29 -7.34 -17.42 -1.04
N VAL A 30 -7.75 -16.18 -0.91
CA VAL A 30 -7.07 -15.00 -1.46
C VAL A 30 -6.64 -14.08 -0.32
N ASN A 31 -5.38 -13.67 -0.35
CA ASN A 31 -4.80 -12.73 0.59
C ASN A 31 -4.56 -11.40 -0.11
N ILE A 32 -5.20 -10.34 0.36
CA ILE A 32 -5.11 -9.00 -0.21
C ILE A 32 -4.44 -8.07 0.80
N SER A 33 -3.53 -7.23 0.32
CA SER A 33 -2.98 -6.15 1.14
C SER A 33 -3.49 -4.80 0.64
N LEU A 34 -3.97 -3.97 1.57
CA LEU A 34 -4.60 -2.69 1.28
C LEU A 34 -3.86 -1.54 1.96
N THR A 35 -3.94 -0.35 1.38
CA THR A 35 -3.30 0.88 1.86
C THR A 35 -4.30 1.84 2.49
N ALA A 36 -3.93 2.43 3.61
CA ALA A 36 -4.59 3.62 4.14
C ALA A 36 -4.28 4.88 3.30
N GLY A 37 -4.81 6.03 3.67
CA GLY A 37 -4.54 7.31 3.05
C GLY A 37 -5.59 7.76 2.04
N ARG A 38 -5.29 8.86 1.34
CA ARG A 38 -6.28 9.57 0.51
C ARG A 38 -6.53 8.92 -0.85
N SER A 39 -5.50 8.41 -1.50
CA SER A 39 -5.59 7.91 -2.88
C SER A 39 -6.59 6.77 -3.08
N PRO A 40 -6.82 5.82 -2.13
CA PRO A 40 -7.75 4.73 -2.32
C PRO A 40 -9.20 5.02 -1.90
N ILE A 41 -9.53 6.21 -1.38
CA ILE A 41 -10.87 6.51 -0.83
C ILE A 41 -11.98 6.21 -1.84
N ASN A 42 -11.85 6.70 -3.08
CA ASN A 42 -12.86 6.47 -4.12
C ASN A 42 -12.92 4.99 -4.53
N LEU A 43 -11.77 4.32 -4.59
CA LEU A 43 -11.69 2.90 -4.87
C LEU A 43 -12.47 2.09 -3.82
N TYR A 44 -12.26 2.35 -2.53
CA TYR A 44 -12.95 1.61 -1.46
C TYR A 44 -14.45 1.85 -1.46
N LYS A 45 -14.89 3.10 -1.64
CA LYS A 45 -16.32 3.41 -1.80
C LYS A 45 -16.97 2.62 -2.93
N MET A 46 -16.27 2.45 -4.04
CA MET A 46 -16.76 1.66 -5.17
C MET A 46 -16.72 0.15 -4.90
N MET A 47 -15.73 -0.35 -4.13
CA MET A 47 -15.61 -1.76 -3.80
C MET A 47 -16.68 -2.26 -2.82
N VAL A 48 -17.08 -1.44 -1.85
CA VAL A 48 -18.03 -1.81 -0.79
C VAL A 48 -19.28 -2.51 -1.35
N PRO A 49 -20.01 -2.00 -2.35
CA PRO A 49 -21.21 -2.65 -2.88
C PRO A 49 -20.97 -4.04 -3.48
N TYR A 50 -19.75 -4.32 -3.93
CA TYR A 50 -19.38 -5.61 -4.51
C TYR A 50 -18.92 -6.64 -3.49
N VAL A 51 -18.42 -6.18 -2.33
CA VAL A 51 -17.78 -7.04 -1.33
C VAL A 51 -18.69 -7.31 -0.14
N LYS A 52 -19.49 -6.31 0.24
CA LYS A 52 -20.35 -6.37 1.42
C LYS A 52 -21.27 -7.57 1.39
N ASP A 53 -21.21 -8.38 2.45
CA ASP A 53 -22.09 -9.54 2.69
C ASP A 53 -22.10 -10.59 1.55
N GLN A 54 -21.04 -10.61 0.72
CA GLN A 54 -20.93 -11.58 -0.37
C GLN A 54 -20.30 -12.88 0.13
N GLU A 55 -21.09 -13.94 0.14
CA GLU A 55 -20.67 -15.28 0.59
C GLU A 55 -19.41 -15.79 -0.11
N LYS A 56 -19.24 -15.51 -1.41
CA LYS A 56 -18.06 -15.92 -2.17
C LYS A 56 -16.75 -15.26 -1.71
N PHE A 57 -16.82 -14.17 -0.95
CA PHE A 57 -15.66 -13.45 -0.44
C PHE A 57 -15.40 -13.67 1.05
N LYS A 58 -16.12 -14.61 1.67
CA LYS A 58 -15.98 -14.90 3.11
C LYS A 58 -14.59 -15.38 3.52
N ASP A 59 -13.84 -15.97 2.59
CA ASP A 59 -12.50 -16.52 2.85
C ASP A 59 -11.37 -15.56 2.47
N ILE A 60 -11.69 -14.36 1.96
CA ILE A 60 -10.70 -13.32 1.68
C ILE A 60 -10.07 -12.84 2.99
N GLN A 61 -8.74 -12.78 3.00
CA GLN A 61 -7.96 -12.26 4.13
C GLN A 61 -7.31 -10.92 3.74
N TYR A 62 -7.30 -9.98 4.65
CA TYR A 62 -6.80 -8.63 4.43
C TYR A 62 -5.57 -8.39 5.30
N TYR A 63 -4.50 -7.88 4.69
CA TYR A 63 -3.22 -7.64 5.35
C TYR A 63 -2.87 -6.16 5.29
N LEU A 64 -2.57 -5.56 6.44
CA LEU A 64 -2.01 -4.22 6.51
C LEU A 64 -0.49 -4.33 6.56
N PHE A 65 0.20 -3.49 5.84
CA PHE A 65 1.63 -3.60 5.60
C PHE A 65 2.47 -2.66 6.46
N ASP A 66 1.85 -1.74 7.16
CA ASP A 66 2.51 -0.87 8.11
C ASP A 66 1.58 -0.43 9.23
N GLU A 67 2.15 -0.13 10.37
CA GLU A 67 1.43 0.36 11.54
C GLU A 67 2.31 1.24 12.42
N ALA A 68 1.71 2.21 13.08
CA ALA A 68 2.32 2.99 14.15
C ALA A 68 1.68 2.59 15.48
N PRO A 69 2.23 1.60 16.22
CA PRO A 69 1.56 1.03 17.37
C PRO A 69 1.27 2.07 18.47
N TYR A 70 0.09 1.99 19.07
CA TYR A 70 -0.23 2.71 20.29
C TYR A 70 0.42 2.04 21.51
N GLN A 71 0.58 2.78 22.61
CA GLN A 71 1.09 2.23 23.87
C GLN A 71 0.07 1.30 24.56
N ASP A 72 -1.21 1.70 24.53
CA ASP A 72 -2.27 1.13 25.35
C ASP A 72 -3.42 0.51 24.53
N LYS A 73 -3.25 0.34 23.22
CA LYS A 73 -4.26 -0.24 22.33
C LYS A 73 -3.68 -1.37 21.50
N PRO A 74 -4.47 -2.40 21.14
CA PRO A 74 -4.00 -3.53 20.35
C PRO A 74 -3.68 -3.16 18.89
N HIS A 75 -4.32 -2.10 18.36
CA HIS A 75 -4.15 -1.65 16.98
C HIS A 75 -3.77 -0.18 16.93
N GLY A 76 -3.09 0.23 15.86
CA GLY A 76 -2.66 1.60 15.62
C GLY A 76 -3.58 2.38 14.66
N PRO A 77 -3.16 3.58 14.26
CA PRO A 77 -3.97 4.49 13.42
C PRO A 77 -4.25 3.96 12.02
N ASN A 78 -3.36 3.14 11.43
CA ASN A 78 -3.62 2.59 10.10
C ASN A 78 -4.77 1.59 10.13
N TRP A 79 -4.85 0.78 11.19
CA TRP A 79 -6.01 -0.08 11.44
C TRP A 79 -7.28 0.77 11.60
N GLU A 80 -7.26 1.78 12.49
CA GLU A 80 -8.42 2.64 12.74
C GLU A 80 -8.90 3.31 11.44
N GLU A 81 -7.97 3.86 10.65
CA GLU A 81 -8.27 4.49 9.35
C GLU A 81 -8.88 3.49 8.36
N MET A 82 -8.33 2.29 8.24
CA MET A 82 -8.85 1.26 7.33
C MET A 82 -10.22 0.73 7.76
N GLN A 83 -10.50 0.67 9.05
CA GLN A 83 -11.84 0.38 9.55
C GLN A 83 -12.86 1.40 9.02
N GLU A 84 -12.53 2.69 9.03
CA GLU A 84 -13.43 3.75 8.56
C GLU A 84 -13.50 3.86 7.03
N LEU A 85 -12.38 3.60 6.35
CA LEU A 85 -12.33 3.71 4.89
C LEU A 85 -13.00 2.55 4.16
N PHE A 86 -12.97 1.33 4.74
CA PHE A 86 -13.40 0.15 4.02
C PHE A 86 -14.02 -0.95 4.89
N PHE A 87 -13.36 -1.40 5.96
CA PHE A 87 -13.72 -2.66 6.61
C PHE A 87 -15.09 -2.63 7.27
N LYS A 88 -15.44 -1.56 8.00
CA LYS A 88 -16.77 -1.41 8.62
C LYS A 88 -17.90 -1.38 7.57
N ASP A 89 -17.73 -0.57 6.54
CA ASP A 89 -18.75 -0.43 5.51
C ASP A 89 -18.94 -1.71 4.69
N ALA A 90 -17.88 -2.48 4.50
CA ALA A 90 -17.88 -3.77 3.80
C ALA A 90 -18.26 -4.97 4.68
N ASN A 91 -18.55 -4.75 5.99
CA ASN A 91 -18.82 -5.80 6.99
C ASN A 91 -17.71 -6.87 7.05
N ILE A 92 -16.45 -6.45 6.98
CA ILE A 92 -15.31 -7.36 7.14
C ILE A 92 -15.06 -7.60 8.62
N PRO A 93 -15.16 -8.83 9.13
CA PRO A 93 -14.92 -9.13 10.53
C PRO A 93 -13.41 -9.07 10.85
N ASP A 94 -13.09 -8.66 12.09
CA ASP A 94 -11.71 -8.38 12.52
C ASP A 94 -10.78 -9.59 12.40
N GLU A 95 -11.29 -10.81 12.57
CA GLU A 95 -10.51 -12.06 12.42
C GLU A 95 -9.97 -12.31 11.00
N ARG A 96 -10.45 -11.56 10.01
CA ARG A 96 -9.96 -11.60 8.63
C ARG A 96 -8.99 -10.47 8.31
N ILE A 97 -8.69 -9.60 9.28
CA ILE A 97 -7.83 -8.45 9.11
C ILE A 97 -6.55 -8.68 9.91
N HIS A 98 -5.43 -8.73 9.22
CA HIS A 98 -4.12 -8.99 9.81
C HIS A 98 -3.27 -7.71 9.75
N THR A 99 -2.64 -7.37 10.85
CA THR A 99 -1.73 -6.22 10.93
C THR A 99 -0.44 -6.60 11.63
N THR A 100 0.63 -5.91 11.33
CA THR A 100 1.87 -6.03 12.06
C THR A 100 1.75 -5.33 13.41
N THR A 101 2.23 -5.99 14.46
CA THR A 101 2.22 -5.51 15.86
C THR A 101 3.62 -5.65 16.47
N MET A 102 3.81 -5.11 17.68
CA MET A 102 5.06 -5.28 18.42
C MET A 102 5.34 -6.74 18.80
N GLU A 103 4.31 -7.58 18.84
CA GLU A 103 4.43 -9.00 19.18
C GLU A 103 4.77 -9.88 17.97
N ASN A 104 4.34 -9.47 16.73
CA ASN A 104 4.44 -10.34 15.57
C ASN A 104 5.33 -9.80 14.43
N TRP A 105 5.89 -8.61 14.52
CA TRP A 105 6.63 -8.02 13.38
C TRP A 105 7.79 -8.90 12.89
N GLU A 106 8.46 -9.64 13.77
CA GLU A 106 9.55 -10.56 13.40
C GLU A 106 9.06 -11.80 12.64
N THR A 107 7.84 -12.24 12.93
CA THR A 107 7.22 -13.42 12.33
C THR A 107 6.23 -13.10 11.21
N TYR A 108 5.82 -11.84 11.06
CA TYR A 108 4.75 -11.42 10.15
C TYR A 108 4.96 -11.87 8.70
N ASP A 109 6.17 -11.73 8.18
CA ASP A 109 6.49 -12.23 6.83
C ASP A 109 6.41 -13.77 6.73
N GLN A 110 6.72 -14.50 7.81
CA GLN A 110 6.57 -15.95 7.84
C GLN A 110 5.10 -16.34 7.91
N GLU A 111 4.30 -15.68 8.74
CA GLU A 111 2.86 -15.88 8.85
C GLU A 111 2.17 -15.67 7.49
N ILE A 112 2.54 -14.60 6.77
CA ILE A 112 2.06 -14.34 5.41
C ILE A 112 2.45 -15.47 4.46
N ARG A 113 3.69 -15.96 4.52
CA ARG A 113 4.15 -17.07 3.67
C ARG A 113 3.37 -18.34 3.93
N ASP A 114 3.18 -18.69 5.20
CA ASP A 114 2.48 -19.90 5.63
C ASP A 114 0.99 -19.86 5.24
N ALA A 115 0.43 -18.63 5.17
CA ALA A 115 -0.90 -18.38 4.64
C ALA A 115 -1.01 -18.40 3.09
N GLY A 116 0.09 -18.69 2.36
CA GLY A 116 0.12 -18.74 0.90
C GLY A 116 0.59 -17.48 0.19
N GLY A 117 1.10 -16.50 0.94
CA GLY A 117 1.59 -15.20 0.44
C GLY A 117 0.46 -14.22 0.10
N ILE A 118 0.81 -12.99 -0.23
CA ILE A 118 -0.15 -11.96 -0.68
C ILE A 118 -0.36 -12.10 -2.19
N ASP A 119 -1.61 -12.25 -2.61
CA ASP A 119 -2.00 -12.39 -4.02
C ASP A 119 -1.96 -11.04 -4.75
N VAL A 120 -2.51 -10.00 -4.14
CA VAL A 120 -2.42 -8.63 -4.65
C VAL A 120 -2.21 -7.64 -3.51
N MET A 121 -1.33 -6.69 -3.72
CA MET A 121 -1.03 -5.62 -2.75
C MET A 121 -1.24 -4.26 -3.42
N LEU A 122 -2.11 -3.45 -2.85
CA LEU A 122 -2.35 -2.07 -3.25
C LEU A 122 -1.51 -1.14 -2.38
N ILE A 123 -0.73 -0.28 -3.01
CA ILE A 123 0.07 0.75 -2.32
C ILE A 123 -0.13 2.12 -2.97
N GLY A 124 0.19 3.17 -2.22
CA GLY A 124 0.34 4.53 -2.73
C GLY A 124 1.80 4.91 -2.98
N LEU A 125 2.00 6.10 -3.56
CA LEU A 125 3.31 6.75 -3.69
C LEU A 125 3.35 7.99 -2.79
N GLY A 126 4.31 8.02 -1.88
CA GLY A 126 4.58 9.20 -1.05
C GLY A 126 5.11 10.38 -1.87
N TRP A 127 4.92 11.59 -1.38
CA TRP A 127 5.39 12.82 -2.01
C TRP A 127 6.93 12.93 -2.11
N ASP A 128 7.64 12.21 -1.26
CA ASP A 128 9.09 12.13 -1.19
C ASP A 128 9.64 10.82 -1.80
N GLY A 129 8.75 10.01 -2.42
CA GLY A 129 9.10 8.73 -3.01
C GLY A 129 9.09 7.56 -2.04
N HIS A 130 8.53 7.73 -0.84
CA HIS A 130 8.29 6.60 0.05
C HIS A 130 7.15 5.70 -0.47
N PHE A 131 7.17 4.44 -0.09
CA PHE A 131 6.09 3.48 -0.23
C PHE A 131 5.89 2.75 1.10
N CYS A 132 4.66 2.39 1.45
CA CYS A 132 4.37 1.95 2.81
C CYS A 132 4.94 2.97 3.80
N SER A 133 5.70 2.54 4.81
CA SER A 133 6.46 3.45 5.65
C SER A 133 7.97 3.53 5.30
N ASN A 134 8.39 3.00 4.15
CA ASN A 134 9.78 3.00 3.69
C ASN A 134 10.20 4.39 3.20
N CYS A 135 10.84 5.19 4.05
CA CYS A 135 11.24 6.56 3.78
C CYS A 135 12.63 6.69 3.15
N PRO A 136 12.90 7.83 2.44
CA PRO A 136 14.22 8.12 1.89
C PRO A 136 15.34 8.04 2.93
N ARG A 137 16.46 7.42 2.58
CA ARG A 137 17.69 7.28 3.38
C ARG A 137 17.52 6.55 4.72
N CYS A 138 16.32 6.06 5.04
CA CYS A 138 16.05 5.35 6.30
C CYS A 138 15.51 3.93 6.09
N THR A 139 15.31 3.54 4.83
CA THR A 139 14.83 2.19 4.49
C THR A 139 16.01 1.24 4.32
N PRO A 140 16.08 0.15 5.11
CA PRO A 140 16.99 -0.94 4.82
C PRO A 140 16.53 -1.65 3.53
N MET A 141 17.22 -1.39 2.41
CA MET A 141 16.79 -1.85 1.07
C MET A 141 16.73 -3.38 0.92
N ASP A 142 17.23 -4.10 1.89
CA ASP A 142 17.31 -5.55 1.97
C ASP A 142 16.50 -6.11 3.17
N SER A 143 15.44 -5.42 3.62
CA SER A 143 14.66 -5.81 4.79
C SER A 143 13.36 -6.52 4.44
N TYR A 144 12.94 -7.41 5.35
CA TYR A 144 11.57 -7.84 5.54
C TYR A 144 10.81 -6.82 6.39
N THR A 145 9.73 -7.21 7.04
CA THR A 145 9.04 -6.34 8.00
C THR A 145 10.00 -5.94 9.13
N TYR A 146 10.04 -4.66 9.45
CA TYR A 146 11.01 -4.12 10.39
C TYR A 146 10.45 -2.93 11.18
N PRO A 147 10.95 -2.70 12.40
CA PRO A 147 10.66 -1.50 13.16
C PRO A 147 11.54 -0.32 12.68
N MET A 148 10.92 0.83 12.50
CA MET A 148 11.58 2.07 12.12
C MET A 148 11.40 3.13 13.22
N ASP A 149 12.47 3.83 13.60
CA ASP A 149 12.37 4.96 14.51
C ASP A 149 11.60 6.12 13.85
N ARG A 150 10.52 6.55 14.47
CA ARG A 150 9.68 7.65 13.97
C ARG A 150 10.36 9.00 13.97
N LYS A 151 11.37 9.25 14.81
CA LYS A 151 12.14 10.48 14.76
C LYS A 151 12.85 10.65 13.43
N THR A 152 13.36 9.55 12.90
CA THR A 152 13.95 9.50 11.55
C THR A 152 12.91 9.79 10.47
N LYS A 153 11.69 9.25 10.62
CA LYS A 153 10.58 9.46 9.68
C LYS A 153 9.92 10.83 9.83
N ASN A 154 9.74 11.32 11.05
CA ASN A 154 9.03 12.59 11.32
C ASN A 154 9.80 13.84 10.90
N ALA A 155 11.10 13.75 10.72
CA ALA A 155 11.84 14.80 10.02
C ALA A 155 11.33 15.02 8.58
N ALA A 156 10.66 14.00 8.02
CA ALA A 156 10.12 13.99 6.65
C ALA A 156 8.59 14.12 6.56
N ASN A 157 7.83 13.82 7.63
CA ASN A 157 6.36 13.85 7.57
C ASN A 157 5.70 14.25 8.90
N PRO A 158 5.29 15.52 9.08
CA PRO A 158 4.68 16.03 10.31
C PRO A 158 3.20 15.67 10.51
N THR A 159 2.59 14.85 9.64
CA THR A 159 1.12 14.67 9.59
C THR A 159 0.56 13.66 10.60
N TYR A 160 1.39 12.93 11.35
CA TYR A 160 0.91 12.07 12.42
C TYR A 160 1.04 12.78 13.78
N PRO A 161 -0.07 13.06 14.48
CA PRO A 161 -0.01 13.65 15.81
C PRO A 161 0.75 12.71 16.77
N ALA A 162 1.71 13.29 17.48
CA ALA A 162 2.69 12.57 18.30
C ALA A 162 2.13 12.02 19.64
N ARG A 163 0.82 11.96 19.84
CA ARG A 163 0.26 11.97 21.19
C ARG A 163 0.24 10.63 21.91
N ASP A 164 0.02 9.50 21.22
CA ASP A 164 -0.22 8.22 21.91
C ASP A 164 0.46 7.02 21.25
N HIS A 165 1.34 7.27 20.29
CA HIS A 165 2.04 6.21 19.57
C HIS A 165 3.41 5.92 20.21
N LEU A 166 3.83 4.68 20.10
CA LEU A 166 5.23 4.33 20.30
C LEU A 166 6.12 5.14 19.35
N PRO A 167 7.38 5.43 19.70
CA PRO A 167 8.31 6.12 18.81
C PRO A 167 8.77 5.23 17.62
N ILE A 168 7.99 4.24 17.26
CA ILE A 168 8.28 3.20 16.27
C ILE A 168 7.15 3.16 15.24
N THR A 169 7.51 2.92 13.99
CA THR A 169 6.59 2.47 12.93
C THR A 169 7.06 1.11 12.46
N LEU A 170 6.16 0.15 12.37
CA LEU A 170 6.39 -1.15 11.76
C LEU A 170 6.07 -1.05 10.28
N SER A 171 6.88 -1.62 9.41
CA SER A 171 6.62 -1.59 7.97
C SER A 171 7.16 -2.83 7.27
N MET A 172 6.40 -3.35 6.33
CA MET A 172 6.93 -4.30 5.35
C MET A 172 8.01 -3.61 4.53
N GLY A 173 9.21 -4.21 4.51
CA GLY A 173 10.35 -3.71 3.75
C GLY A 173 10.37 -4.19 2.29
N PRO A 174 11.36 -3.76 1.50
CA PRO A 174 11.47 -4.13 0.09
C PRO A 174 11.42 -5.63 -0.18
N LYS A 175 12.08 -6.47 0.61
CA LYS A 175 12.04 -7.95 0.45
C LYS A 175 10.63 -8.52 0.62
N SER A 176 9.85 -7.97 1.54
CA SER A 176 8.45 -8.40 1.75
C SER A 176 7.63 -8.13 0.49
N LEU A 177 7.76 -6.92 -0.09
CA LEU A 177 7.03 -6.55 -1.28
C LEU A 177 7.44 -7.37 -2.51
N MET A 178 8.74 -7.73 -2.65
CA MET A 178 9.21 -8.57 -3.76
C MET A 178 8.58 -9.98 -3.78
N ARG A 179 7.95 -10.41 -2.68
CA ARG A 179 7.24 -11.71 -2.58
C ARG A 179 5.75 -11.64 -2.88
N VAL A 180 5.20 -10.45 -3.03
CA VAL A 180 3.81 -10.24 -3.44
C VAL A 180 3.62 -10.75 -4.86
N LYS A 181 2.52 -11.45 -5.16
CA LYS A 181 2.30 -12.01 -6.50
C LYS A 181 1.94 -10.93 -7.54
N HIS A 182 1.21 -9.90 -7.13
CA HIS A 182 0.91 -8.74 -7.96
C HIS A 182 0.95 -7.46 -7.11
N LEU A 183 1.92 -6.60 -7.36
CA LEU A 183 2.05 -5.30 -6.71
C LEU A 183 1.38 -4.22 -7.59
N VAL A 184 0.47 -3.47 -6.99
CA VAL A 184 -0.28 -2.39 -7.66
C VAL A 184 -0.04 -1.08 -6.92
N MET A 185 0.47 -0.08 -7.61
CA MET A 185 0.65 1.27 -7.08
C MET A 185 -0.36 2.21 -7.74
N ILE A 186 -1.11 2.95 -6.93
CA ILE A 186 -1.99 4.01 -7.41
C ILE A 186 -1.40 5.39 -7.14
N VAL A 187 -1.48 6.27 -8.12
CA VAL A 187 -0.96 7.64 -8.03
C VAL A 187 -1.93 8.61 -8.67
N THR A 188 -2.41 9.59 -7.93
CA THR A 188 -3.39 10.58 -8.41
C THR A 188 -2.96 11.99 -8.04
N GLY A 189 -3.32 12.94 -8.91
CA GLY A 189 -3.16 14.37 -8.69
C GLY A 189 -1.86 14.94 -9.22
N LYS A 190 -1.94 16.22 -9.64
CA LYS A 190 -0.83 16.95 -10.26
C LYS A 190 0.37 17.14 -9.34
N GLU A 191 0.13 17.21 -8.04
CA GLU A 191 1.19 17.29 -7.02
C GLU A 191 2.09 16.04 -6.97
N LYS A 192 1.62 14.91 -7.52
CA LYS A 192 2.40 13.67 -7.64
C LYS A 192 3.20 13.55 -8.94
N ALA A 193 2.98 14.44 -9.91
CA ALA A 193 3.58 14.32 -11.22
C ALA A 193 5.13 14.30 -11.19
N GLN A 194 5.72 15.18 -10.39
CA GLN A 194 7.18 15.26 -10.28
C GLN A 194 7.78 14.01 -9.63
N ILE A 195 7.18 13.56 -8.52
CA ILE A 195 7.71 12.37 -7.80
C ILE A 195 7.49 11.09 -8.61
N LEU A 196 6.34 10.94 -9.27
CA LEU A 196 6.09 9.80 -10.15
C LEU A 196 7.14 9.74 -11.28
N LYS A 197 7.38 10.87 -11.95
CA LYS A 197 8.43 10.95 -12.97
C LYS A 197 9.80 10.55 -12.43
N GLN A 198 10.20 11.10 -11.29
CA GLN A 198 11.48 10.77 -10.66
C GLN A 198 11.58 9.27 -10.36
N VAL A 199 10.57 8.65 -9.77
CA VAL A 199 10.57 7.21 -9.47
C VAL A 199 10.72 6.36 -10.74
N LEU A 200 10.05 6.73 -11.82
CA LEU A 200 10.11 5.97 -13.08
C LEU A 200 11.46 6.12 -13.80
N ASP A 201 12.03 7.33 -13.83
CA ASP A 201 13.22 7.66 -14.63
C ASP A 201 14.54 7.42 -13.89
N SER A 202 14.56 7.55 -12.54
CA SER A 202 15.81 7.46 -11.78
C SER A 202 16.33 6.03 -11.64
N PRO A 203 17.64 5.82 -11.50
CA PRO A 203 18.20 4.56 -11.02
C PRO A 203 17.62 4.16 -9.65
N ILE A 204 17.78 2.88 -9.30
CA ILE A 204 17.40 2.40 -7.97
C ILE A 204 18.31 3.04 -6.93
N SER A 205 17.69 3.63 -5.91
CA SER A 205 18.37 4.36 -4.85
C SER A 205 17.56 4.36 -3.57
N ASP A 206 18.24 4.37 -2.43
CA ASP A 206 17.64 4.55 -1.11
C ASP A 206 17.20 6.02 -0.87
N GLU A 207 17.74 6.97 -1.62
CA GLU A 207 17.24 8.36 -1.62
C GLU A 207 15.83 8.47 -2.21
N LEU A 208 15.43 7.51 -3.03
CA LEU A 208 14.13 7.42 -3.67
C LEU A 208 13.65 5.96 -3.59
N PRO A 209 13.23 5.50 -2.41
CA PRO A 209 13.08 4.06 -2.14
C PRO A 209 12.05 3.38 -3.04
N ALA A 210 11.00 4.07 -3.51
CA ALA A 210 10.04 3.48 -4.45
C ALA A 210 10.67 3.02 -5.76
N THR A 211 11.89 3.48 -6.11
CA THR A 211 12.59 3.01 -7.30
C THR A 211 12.92 1.52 -7.27
N VAL A 212 13.06 0.92 -6.09
CA VAL A 212 13.32 -0.52 -5.94
C VAL A 212 12.16 -1.37 -6.46
N LEU A 213 10.94 -0.84 -6.40
CA LEU A 213 9.74 -1.55 -6.84
C LEU A 213 9.74 -1.86 -8.34
N LYS A 214 10.55 -1.17 -9.13
CA LYS A 214 10.78 -1.49 -10.56
C LYS A 214 11.39 -2.88 -10.78
N LEU A 215 12.02 -3.47 -9.77
CA LEU A 215 12.53 -4.84 -9.82
C LEU A 215 11.44 -5.90 -9.63
N HIS A 216 10.27 -5.50 -9.16
CA HIS A 216 9.20 -6.46 -8.91
C HIS A 216 8.71 -7.09 -10.22
N PRO A 217 8.65 -8.43 -10.33
CA PRO A 217 8.35 -9.12 -11.59
C PRO A 217 6.96 -8.82 -12.13
N ASN A 218 5.99 -8.53 -11.28
CA ASN A 218 4.61 -8.20 -11.65
C ASN A 218 4.16 -6.92 -10.95
N PHE A 219 4.69 -5.79 -11.41
CA PHE A 219 4.39 -4.46 -10.89
C PHE A 219 3.55 -3.65 -11.88
N THR A 220 2.42 -3.15 -11.40
CA THR A 220 1.53 -2.26 -12.15
C THR A 220 1.43 -0.92 -11.44
N VAL A 221 1.71 0.15 -12.17
CA VAL A 221 1.45 1.54 -11.74
C VAL A 221 0.21 2.02 -12.47
N ILE A 222 -0.80 2.48 -11.74
CA ILE A 222 -2.01 3.09 -12.29
C ILE A 222 -2.05 4.54 -11.83
N CYS A 223 -2.07 5.47 -12.76
CA CYS A 223 -2.12 6.89 -12.43
C CYS A 223 -3.15 7.63 -13.28
N ASP A 224 -3.59 8.80 -12.82
CA ASP A 224 -4.40 9.70 -13.64
C ASP A 224 -3.52 10.58 -14.55
N LYS A 225 -4.15 11.27 -15.51
CA LYS A 225 -3.46 12.21 -16.41
C LYS A 225 -2.75 13.34 -15.66
N ASP A 226 -3.28 13.77 -14.52
CA ASP A 226 -2.66 14.82 -13.71
C ASP A 226 -1.34 14.34 -13.11
N ALA A 227 -1.32 13.15 -12.50
CA ALA A 227 -0.10 12.55 -12.01
C ALA A 227 0.88 12.18 -13.14
N ALA A 228 0.36 11.84 -14.33
CA ALA A 228 1.17 11.53 -15.50
C ALA A 228 1.61 12.76 -16.34
N SER A 229 1.22 13.98 -15.95
CA SER A 229 1.40 15.18 -16.79
C SER A 229 2.84 15.46 -17.22
N LEU A 230 3.82 15.07 -16.43
CA LEU A 230 5.25 15.19 -16.77
C LEU A 230 5.82 13.97 -17.53
N LEU A 231 5.06 12.87 -17.64
CA LEU A 231 5.43 11.71 -18.45
C LEU A 231 4.98 11.90 -19.91
N LEU A 232 3.79 12.46 -20.10
CA LEU A 232 3.18 12.63 -21.43
C LEU A 232 3.91 13.64 -22.30
N SER A 233 4.68 14.57 -21.73
CA SER A 233 5.50 15.51 -22.48
C SER A 233 6.66 14.86 -23.25
N LEU A 234 6.97 13.59 -22.99
CA LEU A 234 8.02 12.83 -23.67
C LEU A 234 7.48 11.95 -24.83
N ILE A 235 6.17 11.85 -25.00
CA ILE A 235 5.51 10.99 -26.00
C ILE A 235 5.21 11.77 -27.30
N HIS A 236 5.47 13.06 -27.34
CA HIS A 236 5.24 13.93 -28.50
C HIS A 236 6.56 14.25 -29.26
N ILE A 237 7.38 13.22 -29.54
CA ILE A 237 8.46 13.30 -30.52
C ILE A 237 8.22 12.25 -31.59
#